data_7efa8218d0c551df1fd4bd453602fcae
#
_entry.id   7efa8218d0c551df1fd4bd453602fcae
#
_cell.length_a   1.000
_cell.length_b   1.000
_cell.length_c   1.000
_cell.angle_alpha   90.00
_cell.angle_beta   90.00
_cell.angle_gamma   90.00
#
_symmetry.space_group_name_H-M   'P 1'
#
loop_
_entity.id
_entity.type
_entity.pdbx_description
1 polymer ?
#
loop_
_entity_poly.entity_id
_entity_poly.type
_entity_poly.pdbx_seq_one_letter_code
_entity_poly.pdbx_strand_id
1 'polypeptide(L)'
;MDADFDFVVDYDVPDKISYKIELLEKFVGKDPEAVLIFYGGEPMLCIEEIRQIMDNVKAKQFNIQTNGLHLNKLEPEYVNRLSTIFVSIDGTEQLTDYYRGEGVYRKVTENIKAAIKNGFNGEIVARMTLMEQTNIYPNIRWLLNNPDYSFQSIHWQLDAGFWKNDFHKRPFPEWVNEKYNPQIRQLTEFWVNTMETQGKVLRLYPLLGVMQSLLLEEESLLRCGSGWANYSIQTDCHIIPCPAMNGMKDYYLGHIQHSHPLQLKKIYVTEPCTSCKILGECGGRCLYANITQRWSNEAYSLVCETVKNLVDSLKTSLPRVKTLIDTERIRLSDFDHLKYNSCEIIP
;
A
#
# COMPACT_ATOMS: atom_id res chain seq x y z
N MET A 1 -14.66 23.41 5.76
CA MET A 1 -14.70 22.02 5.25
C MET A 1 -16.01 21.44 5.73
N ASP A 2 -17.06 21.64 4.95
CA ASP A 2 -18.36 21.09 5.30
C ASP A 2 -18.41 19.67 4.74
N ALA A 3 -18.00 18.75 5.56
CA ALA A 3 -18.18 17.34 5.25
C ALA A 3 -19.52 16.93 5.87
N ASP A 4 -20.54 16.80 5.03
CA ASP A 4 -21.72 16.00 5.36
C ASP A 4 -21.27 14.53 5.54
N PHE A 5 -20.74 14.22 6.71
CA PHE A 5 -20.47 12.86 7.10
C PHE A 5 -21.69 12.30 7.84
N ASP A 6 -22.13 11.13 7.45
CA ASP A 6 -23.14 10.36 8.21
C ASP A 6 -22.53 9.69 9.47
N PHE A 7 -21.31 10.05 9.86
CA PHE A 7 -20.57 9.49 11.00
C PHE A 7 -19.79 10.59 11.74
N VAL A 8 -19.54 10.36 13.03
CA VAL A 8 -18.85 11.31 13.91
C VAL A 8 -17.35 11.24 13.65
N VAL A 9 -16.76 12.40 13.32
CA VAL A 9 -15.29 12.55 13.16
C VAL A 9 -14.73 13.34 14.34
N ASP A 10 -13.72 12.78 14.98
CA ASP A 10 -12.92 13.46 16.00
C ASP A 10 -11.78 14.21 15.32
N TYR A 11 -11.85 15.52 15.34
CA TYR A 11 -10.80 16.38 14.79
C TYR A 11 -9.72 16.72 15.84
N ASP A 12 -9.92 16.34 17.11
CA ASP A 12 -9.02 16.64 18.22
C ASP A 12 -8.01 15.48 18.49
N VAL A 13 -7.93 14.49 17.59
CA VAL A 13 -6.90 13.45 17.69
C VAL A 13 -5.52 14.10 17.63
N PRO A 14 -4.64 13.91 18.63
CA PRO A 14 -3.34 14.57 18.69
C PRO A 14 -2.46 14.27 17.48
N ASP A 15 -1.67 15.26 17.03
CA ASP A 15 -0.69 15.08 15.94
C ASP A 15 0.47 14.13 16.32
N LYS A 16 0.76 14.00 17.61
CA LYS A 16 1.82 13.15 18.14
C LYS A 16 1.26 12.15 19.14
N ILE A 17 2.01 11.06 19.35
CA ILE A 17 1.69 10.06 20.36
C ILE A 17 1.51 10.73 21.73
N SER A 18 0.33 10.59 22.32
CA SER A 18 -0.04 11.17 23.63
C SER A 18 0.05 10.16 24.78
N TYR A 19 0.47 8.93 24.49
CA TYR A 19 0.55 7.84 25.46
C TYR A 19 1.98 7.38 25.70
N LYS A 20 2.18 6.67 26.80
CA LYS A 20 3.48 6.10 27.16
C LYS A 20 3.76 4.87 26.30
N ILE A 21 4.99 4.72 25.83
CA ILE A 21 5.43 3.60 24.96
C ILE A 21 5.23 2.23 25.65
N GLU A 22 5.27 2.15 26.97
CA GLU A 22 5.01 0.92 27.71
C GLU A 22 3.59 0.37 27.50
N LEU A 23 2.62 1.21 27.14
CA LEU A 23 1.28 0.72 26.76
C LEU A 23 1.31 0.01 25.41
N LEU A 24 2.05 0.58 24.45
CA LEU A 24 2.25 -0.03 23.13
C LEU A 24 3.03 -1.34 23.25
N GLU A 25 4.12 -1.35 24.05
CA GLU A 25 4.91 -2.54 24.36
C GLU A 25 4.03 -3.68 24.89
N LYS A 26 3.22 -3.39 25.93
CA LYS A 26 2.31 -4.36 26.53
C LYS A 26 1.22 -4.85 25.56
N PHE A 27 0.76 -3.99 24.67
CA PHE A 27 -0.26 -4.37 23.68
C PHE A 27 0.35 -5.26 22.60
N VAL A 28 1.43 -4.81 21.95
CA VAL A 28 2.12 -5.54 20.88
C VAL A 28 2.72 -6.84 21.38
N GLY A 29 3.29 -6.85 22.59
CA GLY A 29 3.89 -8.05 23.18
C GLY A 29 2.94 -9.22 23.41
N LYS A 30 1.62 -9.02 23.24
CA LYS A 30 0.63 -10.10 23.25
C LYS A 30 0.51 -10.86 21.90
N ASP A 31 1.16 -10.34 20.85
CA ASP A 31 1.21 -10.95 19.53
C ASP A 31 2.66 -11.06 19.04
N PRO A 32 3.31 -12.23 19.16
CA PRO A 32 4.70 -12.41 18.74
C PRO A 32 4.91 -12.30 17.23
N GLU A 33 3.85 -12.39 16.43
CA GLU A 33 3.88 -12.26 14.98
C GLU A 33 3.62 -10.82 14.50
N ALA A 34 3.42 -9.87 15.41
CA ALA A 34 3.10 -8.49 15.09
C ALA A 34 4.20 -7.84 14.24
N VAL A 35 3.78 -7.23 13.13
CA VAL A 35 4.61 -6.36 12.29
C VAL A 35 4.20 -4.92 12.54
N LEU A 36 5.13 -4.08 12.94
CA LEU A 36 4.86 -2.65 13.13
C LEU A 36 5.27 -1.85 11.91
N ILE A 37 4.36 -1.00 11.45
CA ILE A 37 4.59 -0.11 10.31
C ILE A 37 4.51 1.33 10.80
N PHE A 38 5.62 2.04 10.76
CA PHE A 38 5.62 3.47 11.02
C PHE A 38 4.95 4.20 9.86
N TYR A 39 3.83 4.81 10.17
CA TYR A 39 2.95 5.49 9.22
C TYR A 39 2.43 6.80 9.83
N GLY A 40 1.81 7.63 9.04
CA GLY A 40 1.20 8.88 9.49
C GLY A 40 1.19 9.89 8.35
N GLY A 41 1.28 11.19 8.64
CA GLY A 41 1.56 12.19 7.62
C GLY A 41 2.97 11.97 7.05
N GLU A 42 3.98 12.10 7.91
CA GLU A 42 5.37 11.72 7.64
C GLU A 42 6.03 11.23 8.94
N PRO A 43 6.27 9.91 9.11
CA PRO A 43 6.81 9.37 10.35
C PRO A 43 8.22 9.88 10.67
N MET A 44 9.01 10.23 9.67
CA MET A 44 10.36 10.76 9.87
C MET A 44 10.41 12.15 10.51
N LEU A 45 9.27 12.77 10.80
CA LEU A 45 9.17 13.97 11.66
C LEU A 45 9.15 13.61 13.15
N CYS A 46 8.95 12.33 13.49
CA CYS A 46 8.87 11.78 14.84
C CYS A 46 9.97 10.73 15.09
N ILE A 47 11.22 11.07 14.75
CA ILE A 47 12.38 10.14 14.83
C ILE A 47 12.59 9.64 16.24
N GLU A 48 12.41 10.51 17.24
CA GLU A 48 12.62 10.13 18.64
C GLU A 48 11.60 9.08 19.09
N GLU A 49 10.34 9.24 18.70
CA GLU A 49 9.30 8.25 18.98
C GLU A 49 9.58 6.93 18.24
N ILE A 50 10.08 6.98 17.01
CA ILE A 50 10.50 5.77 16.26
C ILE A 50 11.58 5.02 17.02
N ARG A 51 12.64 5.71 17.49
CA ARG A 51 13.72 5.10 18.29
C ARG A 51 13.18 4.45 19.54
N GLN A 52 12.39 5.21 20.33
CA GLN A 52 11.80 4.70 21.58
C GLN A 52 10.93 3.46 21.33
N ILE A 53 10.13 3.45 20.26
CA ILE A 53 9.33 2.29 19.90
C ILE A 53 10.24 1.12 19.53
N MET A 54 11.21 1.33 18.66
CA MET A 54 12.10 0.24 18.22
C MET A 54 12.94 -0.33 19.37
N ASP A 55 13.31 0.48 20.35
CA ASP A 55 14.11 0.03 21.48
C ASP A 55 13.31 -0.72 22.56
N ASN A 56 12.05 -0.38 22.74
CA ASN A 56 11.23 -0.91 23.82
C ASN A 56 10.21 -1.95 23.36
N VAL A 57 9.69 -1.85 22.12
CA VAL A 57 8.62 -2.72 21.62
C VAL A 57 9.22 -3.91 20.86
N LYS A 58 8.86 -5.11 21.30
CA LYS A 58 9.23 -6.36 20.59
C LYS A 58 8.20 -6.64 19.51
N ALA A 59 8.56 -6.39 18.26
CA ALA A 59 7.80 -6.76 17.08
C ALA A 59 8.60 -7.76 16.23
N LYS A 60 7.90 -8.61 15.46
CA LYS A 60 8.54 -9.53 14.51
C LYS A 60 9.33 -8.78 13.45
N GLN A 61 8.79 -7.65 12.98
CA GLN A 61 9.41 -6.79 11.98
C GLN A 61 9.00 -5.34 12.21
N PHE A 62 9.89 -4.43 11.81
CA PHE A 62 9.60 -3.00 11.69
C PHE A 62 9.64 -2.60 10.23
N ASN A 63 8.63 -1.90 9.77
CA ASN A 63 8.55 -1.31 8.44
C ASN A 63 8.28 0.19 8.56
N ILE A 64 8.57 0.93 7.51
CA ILE A 64 8.28 2.37 7.45
C ILE A 64 7.72 2.75 6.10
N GLN A 65 6.69 3.60 6.11
CA GLN A 65 6.19 4.27 4.92
C GLN A 65 6.49 5.77 5.03
N THR A 66 7.32 6.29 4.13
CA THR A 66 7.86 7.65 4.20
C THR A 66 7.90 8.33 2.83
N ASN A 67 7.88 9.67 2.83
CA ASN A 67 8.21 10.44 1.64
C ASN A 67 9.71 10.37 1.27
N GLY A 68 10.54 9.79 2.13
CA GLY A 68 11.97 9.57 1.91
C GLY A 68 12.87 10.78 2.09
N LEU A 69 12.31 11.99 2.32
CA LEU A 69 13.09 13.24 2.40
C LEU A 69 14.01 13.30 3.62
N HIS A 70 13.63 12.61 4.67
CA HIS A 70 14.35 12.63 5.95
C HIS A 70 14.94 11.27 6.36
N LEU A 71 14.96 10.29 5.46
CA LEU A 71 15.47 8.95 5.75
C LEU A 71 16.92 8.96 6.27
N ASN A 72 17.73 9.90 5.82
CA ASN A 72 19.11 10.11 6.26
C ASN A 72 19.26 10.72 7.66
N LYS A 73 18.16 11.11 8.33
CA LYS A 73 18.18 11.64 9.69
C LYS A 73 18.07 10.54 10.76
N LEU A 74 17.55 9.36 10.37
CA LEU A 74 17.53 8.20 11.24
C LEU A 74 18.90 7.50 11.14
N GLU A 75 19.48 7.17 12.28
CA GLU A 75 20.81 6.57 12.33
C GLU A 75 20.82 5.19 11.64
N PRO A 76 21.96 4.81 11.03
CA PRO A 76 22.08 3.54 10.31
C PRO A 76 21.67 2.32 11.13
N GLU A 77 21.92 2.33 12.44
CA GLU A 77 21.55 1.23 13.34
C GLU A 77 20.04 0.97 13.38
N TYR A 78 19.21 2.02 13.35
CA TYR A 78 17.75 1.90 13.29
C TYR A 78 17.26 1.61 11.87
N VAL A 79 17.83 2.28 10.85
CA VAL A 79 17.50 1.99 9.45
C VAL A 79 17.73 0.52 9.14
N ASN A 80 18.83 -0.07 9.60
CA ASN A 80 19.18 -1.48 9.38
C ASN A 80 18.30 -2.48 10.15
N ARG A 81 17.51 -2.01 11.11
CA ARG A 81 16.48 -2.82 11.81
C ARG A 81 15.14 -2.83 11.07
N LEU A 82 14.96 -1.97 10.09
CA LEU A 82 13.76 -2.01 9.21
C LEU A 82 13.85 -3.21 8.26
N SER A 83 12.75 -3.93 8.12
CA SER A 83 12.63 -5.01 7.13
C SER A 83 12.23 -4.47 5.76
N THR A 84 11.36 -3.44 5.73
CA THR A 84 10.89 -2.83 4.49
C THR A 84 10.78 -1.31 4.63
N ILE A 85 11.26 -0.61 3.62
CA ILE A 85 11.06 0.83 3.44
C ILE A 85 10.15 1.04 2.24
N PHE A 86 8.94 1.52 2.48
CA PHE A 86 8.03 1.98 1.43
C PHE A 86 8.30 3.46 1.19
N VAL A 87 8.87 3.79 0.04
CA VAL A 87 9.24 5.16 -0.28
C VAL A 87 8.35 5.74 -1.36
N SER A 88 7.84 6.93 -1.10
CA SER A 88 6.97 7.64 -2.03
C SER A 88 7.76 8.18 -3.22
N ILE A 89 7.56 7.58 -4.41
CA ILE A 89 8.16 8.00 -5.68
C ILE A 89 7.23 7.58 -6.82
N ASP A 90 6.98 8.45 -7.81
CA ASP A 90 5.92 8.23 -8.81
C ASP A 90 6.44 7.85 -10.21
N GLY A 91 7.75 7.79 -10.41
CA GLY A 91 8.36 7.45 -11.69
C GLY A 91 9.61 8.27 -11.99
N THR A 92 9.67 8.89 -13.18
CA THR A 92 10.78 9.77 -13.56
C THR A 92 10.91 10.97 -12.59
N GLU A 93 12.10 11.63 -12.62
CA GLU A 93 12.33 12.86 -11.87
C GLU A 93 11.25 13.90 -12.18
N GLN A 94 10.98 14.13 -13.45
CA GLN A 94 9.95 15.08 -13.87
C GLN A 94 8.56 14.77 -13.30
N LEU A 95 8.13 13.53 -13.31
CA LEU A 95 6.81 13.15 -12.79
C LEU A 95 6.76 13.21 -11.27
N THR A 96 7.80 12.71 -10.61
CA THR A 96 7.87 12.74 -9.14
C THR A 96 7.90 14.16 -8.62
N ASP A 97 8.73 15.03 -9.21
CA ASP A 97 8.84 16.43 -8.81
C ASP A 97 7.55 17.23 -9.13
N TYR A 98 6.87 16.88 -10.22
CA TYR A 98 5.58 17.50 -10.55
C TYR A 98 4.53 17.30 -9.42
N TYR A 99 4.44 16.08 -8.87
CA TYR A 99 3.44 15.76 -7.84
C TYR A 99 3.90 16.01 -6.41
N ARG A 100 5.21 15.91 -6.15
CA ARG A 100 5.75 15.95 -4.78
C ARG A 100 6.59 17.16 -4.46
N GLY A 101 6.92 17.97 -5.47
CA GLY A 101 7.73 19.17 -5.34
C GLY A 101 9.11 19.04 -5.95
N GLU A 102 9.67 20.16 -6.37
CA GLU A 102 10.97 20.24 -7.04
C GLU A 102 12.09 19.65 -6.18
N GLY A 103 12.93 18.80 -6.78
CA GLY A 103 14.09 18.17 -6.15
C GLY A 103 13.77 16.97 -5.23
N VAL A 104 12.51 16.61 -5.08
CA VAL A 104 12.10 15.46 -4.25
C VAL A 104 12.69 14.16 -4.78
N TYR A 105 12.58 13.92 -6.09
CA TYR A 105 13.15 12.70 -6.71
C TYR A 105 14.61 12.52 -6.37
N ARG A 106 15.42 13.56 -6.59
CA ARG A 106 16.87 13.53 -6.32
C ARG A 106 17.16 13.25 -4.86
N LYS A 107 16.46 13.96 -3.96
CA LYS A 107 16.65 13.79 -2.50
C LYS A 107 16.29 12.38 -2.05
N VAL A 108 15.22 11.81 -2.55
CA VAL A 108 14.79 10.44 -2.24
C VAL A 108 15.82 9.42 -2.72
N THR A 109 16.25 9.50 -3.96
CA THR A 109 17.24 8.56 -4.52
C THR A 109 18.61 8.68 -3.85
N GLU A 110 19.06 9.87 -3.47
CA GLU A 110 20.27 10.09 -2.65
C GLU A 110 20.14 9.43 -1.27
N ASN A 111 19.01 9.60 -0.59
CA ASN A 111 18.78 9.01 0.73
C ASN A 111 18.71 7.48 0.67
N ILE A 112 18.11 6.90 -0.37
CA ILE A 112 18.10 5.45 -0.60
C ILE A 112 19.54 4.94 -0.80
N LYS A 113 20.33 5.58 -1.67
CA LYS A 113 21.73 5.22 -1.90
C LYS A 113 22.55 5.28 -0.60
N ALA A 114 22.31 6.31 0.22
CA ALA A 114 22.96 6.45 1.53
C ALA A 114 22.57 5.33 2.50
N ALA A 115 21.30 4.97 2.59
CA ALA A 115 20.82 3.87 3.42
C ALA A 115 21.50 2.54 3.04
N ILE A 116 21.54 2.22 1.75
CA ILE A 116 22.19 1.00 1.24
C ILE A 116 23.71 1.02 1.52
N LYS A 117 24.37 2.14 1.27
CA LYS A 117 25.80 2.31 1.57
C LYS A 117 26.10 2.10 3.06
N ASN A 118 25.16 2.46 3.93
CA ASN A 118 25.27 2.32 5.39
C ASN A 118 24.79 0.94 5.89
N GLY A 119 24.56 -0.03 5.00
CA GLY A 119 24.32 -1.43 5.35
C GLY A 119 22.85 -1.87 5.31
N PHE A 120 21.90 -1.01 4.90
CA PHE A 120 20.52 -1.45 4.73
C PHE A 120 20.43 -2.54 3.64
N ASN A 121 19.88 -3.68 4.00
CA ASN A 121 19.73 -4.85 3.14
C ASN A 121 18.27 -5.38 3.06
N GLY A 122 17.33 -4.65 3.67
CA GLY A 122 15.91 -4.96 3.58
C GLY A 122 15.30 -4.60 2.22
N GLU A 123 14.00 -4.75 2.11
CA GLU A 123 13.27 -4.44 0.88
C GLU A 123 12.99 -2.93 0.77
N ILE A 124 13.25 -2.35 -0.42
CA ILE A 124 12.82 -0.98 -0.74
C ILE A 124 11.73 -1.06 -1.80
N VAL A 125 10.54 -0.61 -1.44
CA VAL A 125 9.37 -0.60 -2.32
C VAL A 125 9.10 0.82 -2.82
N ALA A 126 9.18 1.04 -4.14
CA ALA A 126 8.69 2.27 -4.74
C ALA A 126 7.15 2.30 -4.59
N ARG A 127 6.62 3.31 -3.90
CA ARG A 127 5.18 3.47 -3.72
C ARG A 127 4.66 4.65 -4.51
N MET A 128 4.00 4.34 -5.63
CA MET A 128 3.45 5.32 -6.56
C MET A 128 2.00 5.67 -6.19
N THR A 129 1.64 6.93 -6.34
CA THR A 129 0.24 7.39 -6.37
C THR A 129 -0.06 7.90 -7.77
N LEU A 130 -0.98 7.23 -8.46
CA LEU A 130 -1.26 7.50 -9.85
C LEU A 130 -2.39 8.51 -10.01
N MET A 131 -2.11 9.54 -10.79
CA MET A 131 -3.05 10.57 -11.22
C MET A 131 -3.01 10.70 -12.74
N GLU A 132 -3.82 11.58 -13.31
CA GLU A 132 -4.10 11.66 -14.76
C GLU A 132 -2.89 12.04 -15.63
N GLN A 133 -1.82 12.61 -15.04
CA GLN A 133 -0.56 12.84 -15.77
C GLN A 133 0.32 11.59 -15.84
N THR A 134 -0.02 10.54 -15.08
CA THR A 134 0.81 9.35 -15.01
C THR A 134 0.56 8.41 -16.19
N ASN A 135 1.62 8.07 -16.89
CA ASN A 135 1.70 6.95 -17.80
C ASN A 135 2.36 5.78 -17.06
N ILE A 136 1.55 4.82 -16.56
CA ILE A 136 2.05 3.80 -15.63
C ILE A 136 3.12 2.90 -16.24
N TYR A 137 2.92 2.42 -17.48
CA TYR A 137 3.85 1.47 -18.10
C TYR A 137 5.27 2.03 -18.25
N PRO A 138 5.51 3.20 -18.88
CA PRO A 138 6.84 3.74 -18.98
C PRO A 138 7.44 4.13 -17.61
N ASN A 139 6.64 4.59 -16.66
CA ASN A 139 7.16 4.96 -15.34
C ASN A 139 7.59 3.74 -14.51
N ILE A 140 6.84 2.63 -14.54
CA ILE A 140 7.29 1.38 -13.92
C ILE A 140 8.57 0.88 -14.61
N ARG A 141 8.62 0.90 -15.96
CA ARG A 141 9.83 0.52 -16.69
C ARG A 141 11.04 1.38 -16.33
N TRP A 142 10.81 2.69 -16.12
CA TRP A 142 11.85 3.60 -15.63
C TRP A 142 12.34 3.20 -14.24
N LEU A 143 11.45 3.00 -13.28
CA LEU A 143 11.83 2.63 -11.91
C LEU A 143 12.60 1.31 -11.84
N LEU A 144 12.21 0.32 -12.65
CA LEU A 144 12.90 -0.97 -12.74
C LEU A 144 14.32 -0.86 -13.31
N ASN A 145 14.60 0.14 -14.17
CA ASN A 145 15.86 0.33 -14.85
C ASN A 145 16.51 1.69 -14.52
N ASN A 146 16.13 2.27 -13.40
CA ASN A 146 16.57 3.59 -13.00
C ASN A 146 18.10 3.64 -12.79
N PRO A 147 18.83 4.55 -13.45
CA PRO A 147 20.27 4.64 -13.32
C PRO A 147 20.73 5.08 -11.93
N ASP A 148 19.87 5.80 -11.20
CA ASP A 148 20.17 6.23 -9.84
C ASP A 148 19.97 5.10 -8.83
N TYR A 149 18.84 4.39 -8.93
CA TYR A 149 18.52 3.23 -8.12
C TYR A 149 17.43 2.39 -8.79
N SER A 150 17.77 1.19 -9.24
CA SER A 150 16.81 0.26 -9.84
C SER A 150 15.98 -0.41 -8.76
N PHE A 151 14.70 -0.04 -8.67
CA PHE A 151 13.77 -0.63 -7.73
C PHE A 151 13.49 -2.09 -8.09
N GLN A 152 13.59 -2.98 -7.11
CA GLN A 152 13.22 -4.39 -7.28
C GLN A 152 11.75 -4.64 -6.98
N SER A 153 11.12 -3.77 -6.19
CA SER A 153 9.74 -3.87 -5.73
C SER A 153 9.01 -2.56 -5.99
N ILE A 154 7.85 -2.66 -6.62
CA ILE A 154 7.02 -1.51 -6.97
C ILE A 154 5.57 -1.80 -6.59
N HIS A 155 4.96 -0.85 -5.90
CA HIS A 155 3.54 -0.80 -5.62
C HIS A 155 2.95 0.48 -6.21
N TRP A 156 1.73 0.41 -6.72
CA TRP A 156 0.97 1.60 -7.11
C TRP A 156 -0.46 1.54 -6.61
N GLN A 157 -1.04 2.71 -6.43
CA GLN A 157 -2.46 2.91 -6.14
C GLN A 157 -2.99 4.09 -6.92
N LEU A 158 -4.27 4.07 -7.24
CA LEU A 158 -4.94 5.23 -7.83
C LEU A 158 -5.18 6.29 -6.75
N ASP A 159 -4.92 7.55 -7.07
CA ASP A 159 -5.55 8.66 -6.36
C ASP A 159 -7.02 8.74 -6.77
N ALA A 160 -7.81 7.97 -6.06
CA ALA A 160 -9.22 7.84 -6.36
C ALA A 160 -10.09 8.97 -5.77
N GLY A 161 -9.48 10.05 -5.29
CA GLY A 161 -10.15 11.30 -4.89
C GLY A 161 -11.07 11.17 -3.72
N PHE A 162 -12.05 10.53 -3.52
CA PHE A 162 -13.01 10.38 -2.41
C PHE A 162 -13.87 11.61 -2.08
N TRP A 163 -13.82 12.71 -2.89
CA TRP A 163 -14.63 13.89 -2.67
C TRP A 163 -15.73 13.99 -3.73
N LYS A 164 -16.99 14.14 -3.32
CA LYS A 164 -18.18 14.12 -4.20
C LYS A 164 -18.04 14.95 -5.48
N ASN A 165 -17.33 16.08 -5.41
CA ASN A 165 -17.23 17.03 -6.52
C ASN A 165 -15.94 16.92 -7.34
N ASP A 166 -14.95 16.11 -6.92
CA ASP A 166 -13.65 16.07 -7.60
C ASP A 166 -13.70 15.26 -8.88
N PHE A 167 -14.52 14.21 -8.94
CA PHE A 167 -14.65 13.36 -10.11
C PHE A 167 -14.97 14.15 -11.39
N HIS A 168 -15.95 15.08 -11.33
CA HIS A 168 -16.36 15.87 -12.48
C HIS A 168 -15.38 16.99 -12.87
N LYS A 169 -14.40 17.29 -12.01
CA LYS A 169 -13.37 18.31 -12.25
C LYS A 169 -12.09 17.72 -12.84
N ARG A 170 -11.96 16.39 -12.83
CA ARG A 170 -10.77 15.66 -13.25
C ARG A 170 -11.05 14.94 -14.56
N PRO A 171 -10.11 14.90 -15.54
CA PRO A 171 -10.22 14.05 -16.73
C PRO A 171 -9.96 12.57 -16.41
N PHE A 172 -10.48 12.10 -15.26
CA PHE A 172 -10.24 10.75 -14.75
C PHE A 172 -10.88 9.66 -15.64
N PRO A 173 -12.12 9.81 -16.13
CA PRO A 173 -12.74 8.81 -17.03
C PRO A 173 -11.95 8.62 -18.33
N GLU A 174 -11.53 9.70 -18.95
CA GLU A 174 -10.73 9.68 -20.17
C GLU A 174 -9.38 9.01 -19.93
N TRP A 175 -8.69 9.43 -18.87
CA TRP A 175 -7.39 8.85 -18.49
C TRP A 175 -7.50 7.35 -18.20
N VAL A 176 -8.52 6.90 -17.45
CA VAL A 176 -8.73 5.47 -17.16
C VAL A 176 -8.90 4.68 -18.47
N ASN A 177 -9.76 5.15 -19.38
CA ASN A 177 -10.09 4.41 -20.58
C ASN A 177 -8.98 4.44 -21.64
N GLU A 178 -8.35 5.59 -21.84
CA GLU A 178 -7.39 5.80 -22.91
C GLU A 178 -5.94 5.50 -22.53
N LYS A 179 -5.61 5.62 -21.24
CA LYS A 179 -4.22 5.45 -20.77
C LYS A 179 -4.08 4.33 -19.74
N TYR A 180 -4.78 4.42 -18.60
CA TYR A 180 -4.52 3.50 -17.49
C TYR A 180 -4.84 2.04 -17.85
N ASN A 181 -6.06 1.75 -18.23
CA ASN A 181 -6.49 0.39 -18.53
C ASN A 181 -5.70 -0.27 -19.69
N PRO A 182 -5.43 0.41 -20.83
CA PRO A 182 -4.55 -0.13 -21.85
C PRO A 182 -3.12 -0.41 -21.37
N GLN A 183 -2.57 0.48 -20.56
CA GLN A 183 -1.20 0.32 -20.04
C GLN A 183 -1.11 -0.76 -18.96
N ILE A 184 -2.16 -1.04 -18.18
CA ILE A 184 -2.20 -2.20 -17.28
C ILE A 184 -2.15 -3.50 -18.07
N ARG A 185 -2.88 -3.62 -19.17
CA ARG A 185 -2.79 -4.80 -20.06
C ARG A 185 -1.37 -4.95 -20.64
N GLN A 186 -0.79 -3.85 -21.11
CA GLN A 186 0.59 -3.84 -21.60
C GLN A 186 1.61 -4.22 -20.53
N LEU A 187 1.41 -3.74 -19.30
CA LEU A 187 2.28 -4.05 -18.16
C LEU A 187 2.18 -5.52 -17.76
N THR A 188 0.97 -6.09 -17.76
CA THR A 188 0.76 -7.50 -17.49
C THR A 188 1.46 -8.38 -18.53
N GLU A 189 1.33 -8.02 -19.82
CA GLU A 189 2.03 -8.75 -20.89
C GLU A 189 3.56 -8.64 -20.76
N PHE A 190 4.09 -7.46 -20.48
CA PHE A 190 5.51 -7.26 -20.21
C PHE A 190 5.97 -8.12 -19.01
N TRP A 191 5.17 -8.19 -17.95
CA TRP A 191 5.48 -8.95 -16.74
C TRP A 191 5.58 -10.45 -17.02
N VAL A 192 4.60 -11.00 -17.76
CA VAL A 192 4.59 -12.42 -18.14
C VAL A 192 5.72 -12.73 -19.14
N ASN A 193 5.96 -11.88 -20.14
CA ASN A 193 7.08 -12.03 -21.07
C ASN A 193 8.44 -12.04 -20.36
N THR A 194 8.58 -11.29 -19.25
CA THR A 194 9.79 -11.32 -18.44
C THR A 194 9.98 -12.69 -17.76
N MET A 195 8.91 -13.31 -17.29
CA MET A 195 8.96 -14.67 -16.75
C MET A 195 9.36 -15.67 -17.83
N GLU A 196 8.76 -15.59 -19.03
CA GLU A 196 9.06 -16.48 -20.15
C GLU A 196 10.50 -16.37 -20.63
N THR A 197 10.99 -15.16 -20.81
CA THR A 197 12.31 -14.91 -21.42
C THR A 197 13.45 -14.99 -20.42
N GLN A 198 13.22 -14.52 -19.17
CA GLN A 198 14.29 -14.37 -18.17
C GLN A 198 14.14 -15.32 -16.97
N GLY A 199 12.99 -16.02 -16.82
CA GLY A 199 12.70 -16.82 -15.64
C GLY A 199 12.61 -15.97 -14.36
N LYS A 200 12.15 -14.71 -14.46
CA LYS A 200 12.13 -13.77 -13.34
C LYS A 200 10.73 -13.22 -13.13
N VAL A 201 10.19 -13.39 -11.94
CA VAL A 201 8.96 -12.76 -11.48
C VAL A 201 9.32 -11.37 -10.91
N LEU A 202 8.97 -10.30 -11.63
CA LEU A 202 9.18 -8.94 -11.11
C LEU A 202 8.21 -8.67 -9.96
N ARG A 203 8.68 -8.01 -8.90
CA ARG A 203 7.87 -7.72 -7.72
C ARG A 203 6.99 -6.48 -7.92
N LEU A 204 6.05 -6.59 -8.84
CA LEU A 204 4.99 -5.61 -9.07
C LEU A 204 3.79 -6.00 -8.20
N TYR A 205 3.70 -5.43 -7.00
CA TYR A 205 2.83 -5.90 -5.92
C TYR A 205 1.36 -6.12 -6.31
N PRO A 206 0.68 -5.21 -7.06
CA PRO A 206 -0.71 -5.46 -7.43
C PRO A 206 -0.88 -6.68 -8.37
N LEU A 207 0.08 -6.92 -9.27
CA LEU A 207 0.06 -8.10 -10.15
C LEU A 207 0.44 -9.36 -9.37
N LEU A 208 1.44 -9.24 -8.51
CA LEU A 208 1.99 -10.34 -7.70
C LEU A 208 0.93 -10.95 -6.79
N GLY A 209 0.25 -10.11 -5.99
CA GLY A 209 -0.74 -10.57 -5.02
C GLY A 209 -1.99 -11.18 -5.67
N VAL A 210 -2.48 -10.58 -6.77
CA VAL A 210 -3.65 -11.13 -7.49
C VAL A 210 -3.28 -12.43 -8.17
N MET A 211 -2.13 -12.51 -8.85
CA MET A 211 -1.69 -13.76 -9.50
C MET A 211 -1.46 -14.88 -8.50
N GLN A 212 -0.86 -14.60 -7.35
CA GLN A 212 -0.69 -15.62 -6.29
C GLN A 212 -2.04 -16.20 -5.85
N SER A 213 -3.04 -15.34 -5.61
CA SER A 213 -4.38 -15.81 -5.22
C SER A 213 -5.04 -16.65 -6.33
N LEU A 214 -4.86 -16.27 -7.61
CA LEU A 214 -5.37 -17.05 -8.74
C LEU A 214 -4.68 -18.41 -8.89
N LEU A 215 -3.37 -18.48 -8.63
CA LEU A 215 -2.59 -19.72 -8.66
C LEU A 215 -2.97 -20.69 -7.53
N LEU A 216 -3.23 -20.14 -6.34
CA LEU A 216 -3.62 -20.90 -5.16
C LEU A 216 -5.13 -21.16 -5.07
N GLU A 217 -5.92 -20.56 -5.97
CA GLU A 217 -7.39 -20.64 -5.98
C GLU A 217 -7.99 -20.13 -4.64
N GLU A 218 -7.35 -19.11 -4.06
CA GLU A 218 -7.75 -18.49 -2.79
C GLU A 218 -8.58 -17.24 -3.03
N GLU A 219 -9.71 -17.13 -2.30
CA GLU A 219 -10.44 -15.88 -2.23
C GLU A 219 -9.73 -14.89 -1.31
N SER A 220 -9.69 -13.63 -1.75
CA SER A 220 -9.10 -12.54 -0.98
C SER A 220 -10.16 -11.77 -0.23
N LEU A 221 -9.87 -11.44 1.02
CA LEU A 221 -10.47 -10.30 1.70
C LEU A 221 -9.69 -9.03 1.30
N LEU A 222 -9.98 -7.90 1.94
CA LEU A 222 -9.21 -6.66 1.72
C LEU A 222 -7.70 -6.97 1.75
N ARG A 223 -7.04 -6.78 0.59
CA ARG A 223 -5.63 -7.18 0.40
C ARG A 223 -4.67 -6.41 1.28
N CYS A 224 -4.98 -5.16 1.61
CA CYS A 224 -4.22 -4.37 2.58
C CYS A 224 -4.39 -4.85 4.03
N GLY A 225 -5.34 -5.74 4.30
CA GLY A 225 -5.64 -6.26 5.63
C GLY A 225 -6.51 -5.35 6.50
N SER A 226 -6.89 -4.15 6.02
CA SER A 226 -7.64 -3.17 6.82
C SER A 226 -8.85 -3.78 7.53
N GLY A 227 -8.90 -3.60 8.84
CA GLY A 227 -10.02 -3.98 9.70
C GLY A 227 -10.15 -5.47 10.00
N TRP A 228 -9.26 -6.35 9.50
CA TRP A 228 -9.32 -7.78 9.81
C TRP A 228 -7.95 -8.46 10.06
N ALA A 229 -6.88 -7.99 9.44
CA ALA A 229 -5.52 -8.48 9.63
C ALA A 229 -4.51 -7.33 9.85
N ASN A 230 -4.89 -6.10 9.50
CA ASN A 230 -4.09 -4.90 9.68
C ASN A 230 -4.95 -3.82 10.35
N TYR A 231 -4.39 -3.15 11.33
CA TYR A 231 -5.04 -2.12 12.13
C TYR A 231 -4.11 -0.93 12.30
N SER A 232 -4.66 0.25 12.53
CA SER A 232 -3.88 1.42 12.87
C SER A 232 -4.12 1.82 14.31
N ILE A 233 -3.04 2.13 15.02
CA ILE A 233 -3.11 2.71 16.37
C ILE A 233 -3.00 4.22 16.21
N GLN A 234 -4.03 4.94 16.62
CA GLN A 234 -4.02 6.39 16.65
C GLN A 234 -3.12 6.92 17.76
N THR A 235 -2.77 8.17 17.67
CA THR A 235 -1.92 8.88 18.63
C THR A 235 -2.54 9.08 20.00
N ASP A 236 -3.85 8.80 20.13
CA ASP A 236 -4.64 8.82 21.37
C ASP A 236 -4.94 7.43 21.96
N CYS A 237 -4.25 6.37 21.51
CA CYS A 237 -4.43 4.98 21.93
C CYS A 237 -5.58 4.22 21.23
N HIS A 238 -6.49 4.86 20.52
CA HIS A 238 -7.56 4.14 19.85
C HIS A 238 -7.04 3.30 18.69
N ILE A 239 -7.70 2.18 18.47
CA ILE A 239 -7.39 1.25 17.36
C ILE A 239 -8.48 1.41 16.31
N ILE A 240 -8.06 1.66 15.07
CA ILE A 240 -8.94 1.88 13.92
C ILE A 240 -8.60 0.91 12.79
N PRO A 241 -9.51 0.66 11.85
CA PRO A 241 -9.27 -0.28 10.75
C PRO A 241 -8.17 0.14 9.78
N CYS A 242 -8.02 1.45 9.56
CA CYS A 242 -7.17 1.99 8.49
C CYS A 242 -6.75 3.42 8.83
N PRO A 243 -5.54 3.86 8.47
CA PRO A 243 -5.10 5.25 8.70
C PRO A 243 -6.01 6.31 8.06
N ALA A 244 -6.66 5.98 6.92
CA ALA A 244 -7.63 6.87 6.27
C ALA A 244 -8.91 7.11 7.09
N MET A 245 -9.13 6.32 8.14
CA MET A 245 -10.29 6.42 9.03
C MET A 245 -9.94 7.10 10.36
N ASN A 246 -8.87 7.89 10.39
CA ASN A 246 -8.45 8.64 11.57
C ASN A 246 -9.60 9.51 12.09
N GLY A 247 -9.89 9.43 13.39
CA GLY A 247 -10.96 10.18 14.05
C GLY A 247 -12.40 9.69 13.79
N MET A 248 -12.61 8.66 12.96
CA MET A 248 -13.96 8.11 12.70
C MET A 248 -14.44 7.27 13.89
N LYS A 249 -15.08 7.90 14.90
CA LYS A 249 -15.43 7.29 16.19
C LYS A 249 -16.28 6.03 16.08
N ASP A 250 -17.20 5.98 15.13
CA ASP A 250 -18.10 4.83 14.92
C ASP A 250 -17.33 3.56 14.49
N TYR A 251 -16.09 3.72 14.05
CA TYR A 251 -15.22 2.64 13.58
C TYR A 251 -14.04 2.37 14.52
N TYR A 252 -14.09 2.86 15.75
CA TYR A 252 -13.10 2.49 16.75
C TYR A 252 -13.26 1.02 17.14
N LEU A 253 -12.20 0.22 17.00
CA LEU A 253 -12.19 -1.23 17.20
C LEU A 253 -11.70 -1.63 18.58
N GLY A 254 -11.07 -0.70 19.28
CA GLY A 254 -10.51 -0.93 20.58
C GLY A 254 -9.60 0.19 21.05
N HIS A 255 -8.88 -0.09 22.11
CA HIS A 255 -7.94 0.82 22.73
C HIS A 255 -6.76 0.01 23.28
N ILE A 256 -5.51 0.41 23.02
CA ILE A 256 -4.32 -0.42 23.37
C ILE A 256 -4.21 -0.76 24.86
N GLN A 257 -4.78 0.06 25.73
CA GLN A 257 -4.76 -0.18 27.17
C GLN A 257 -5.63 -1.37 27.59
N HIS A 258 -6.75 -1.61 26.91
CA HIS A 258 -7.78 -2.55 27.35
C HIS A 258 -7.99 -3.72 26.38
N SER A 259 -7.59 -3.57 25.12
CA SER A 259 -7.82 -4.56 24.08
C SER A 259 -6.71 -5.62 24.02
N HIS A 260 -7.01 -6.70 23.29
CA HIS A 260 -6.04 -7.72 22.93
C HIS A 260 -5.89 -7.73 21.41
N PRO A 261 -4.64 -7.66 20.84
CA PRO A 261 -4.45 -7.53 19.39
C PRO A 261 -5.08 -8.67 18.58
N LEU A 262 -5.03 -9.89 19.10
CA LEU A 262 -5.61 -11.07 18.43
C LEU A 262 -7.14 -11.21 18.61
N GLN A 263 -7.79 -10.30 19.33
CA GLN A 263 -9.24 -10.35 19.64
C GLN A 263 -9.97 -9.07 19.22
N LEU A 264 -9.37 -8.27 18.37
CA LEU A 264 -9.99 -7.06 17.84
C LEU A 264 -11.23 -7.42 17.01
N LYS A 265 -12.26 -6.58 17.10
CA LYS A 265 -13.42 -6.70 16.24
C LYS A 265 -12.97 -6.58 14.78
N LYS A 266 -13.49 -7.47 13.93
CA LYS A 266 -13.23 -7.42 12.48
C LYS A 266 -14.34 -6.65 11.79
N ILE A 267 -13.94 -5.85 10.81
CA ILE A 267 -14.83 -5.10 9.93
C ILE A 267 -14.51 -5.48 8.49
N TYR A 268 -15.55 -5.74 7.72
CA TYR A 268 -15.45 -6.11 6.31
C TYR A 268 -16.22 -5.12 5.43
N VAL A 269 -15.99 -5.18 4.14
CA VAL A 269 -16.77 -4.40 3.16
C VAL A 269 -18.24 -4.84 3.16
N THR A 270 -19.09 -3.90 2.80
CA THR A 270 -20.53 -4.09 2.64
C THR A 270 -20.94 -3.89 1.19
N GLU A 271 -22.24 -3.73 0.90
CA GLU A 271 -22.69 -3.38 -0.44
C GLU A 271 -22.05 -2.07 -0.94
N PRO A 272 -21.77 -1.99 -2.25
CA PRO A 272 -22.08 -2.96 -3.31
C PRO A 272 -21.04 -4.10 -3.48
N CYS A 273 -20.01 -4.17 -2.65
CA CYS A 273 -18.93 -5.14 -2.82
C CYS A 273 -19.38 -6.58 -2.55
N THR A 274 -20.28 -6.82 -1.57
CA THR A 274 -20.75 -8.15 -1.20
C THR A 274 -21.52 -8.86 -2.30
N SER A 275 -22.16 -8.10 -3.20
CA SER A 275 -22.83 -8.63 -4.40
C SER A 275 -21.94 -8.66 -5.65
N CYS A 276 -20.65 -8.28 -5.53
CA CYS A 276 -19.76 -8.16 -6.69
C CYS A 276 -19.19 -9.52 -7.10
N LYS A 277 -19.27 -9.84 -8.39
CA LYS A 277 -18.80 -11.13 -8.96
C LYS A 277 -17.28 -11.35 -8.86
N ILE A 278 -16.50 -10.29 -8.70
CA ILE A 278 -15.04 -10.37 -8.55
C ILE A 278 -14.58 -10.08 -7.12
N LEU A 279 -15.48 -10.20 -6.14
CA LEU A 279 -15.12 -9.93 -4.75
C LEU A 279 -13.98 -10.82 -4.26
N GLY A 280 -14.00 -12.10 -4.63
CA GLY A 280 -12.97 -13.08 -4.25
C GLY A 280 -11.57 -12.69 -4.72
N GLU A 281 -11.44 -12.11 -5.92
CA GLU A 281 -10.14 -11.67 -6.45
C GLU A 281 -9.77 -10.26 -5.98
N CYS A 282 -10.76 -9.37 -5.89
CA CYS A 282 -10.59 -7.97 -5.50
C CYS A 282 -10.38 -7.80 -3.99
N GLY A 283 -11.14 -8.54 -3.18
CA GLY A 283 -11.19 -8.41 -1.72
C GLY A 283 -11.94 -7.16 -1.24
N GLY A 284 -12.59 -6.41 -2.14
CA GLY A 284 -13.33 -5.19 -1.80
C GLY A 284 -12.53 -3.89 -1.93
N ARG A 285 -11.36 -3.92 -2.51
CA ARG A 285 -10.41 -2.84 -2.83
C ARG A 285 -10.04 -1.95 -1.63
N CYS A 286 -10.95 -1.14 -1.11
CA CYS A 286 -10.69 -0.16 -0.06
C CYS A 286 -11.87 -0.06 0.91
N LEU A 287 -11.63 -0.36 2.19
CA LEU A 287 -12.64 -0.29 3.24
C LEU A 287 -13.18 1.13 3.41
N TYR A 288 -12.29 2.12 3.44
CA TYR A 288 -12.67 3.52 3.57
C TYR A 288 -13.61 3.96 2.43
N ALA A 289 -13.27 3.64 1.19
CA ALA A 289 -14.10 3.98 0.04
C ALA A 289 -15.46 3.26 0.07
N ASN A 290 -15.49 1.99 0.49
CA ASN A 290 -16.72 1.21 0.63
C ASN A 290 -17.66 1.81 1.70
N ILE A 291 -17.12 2.16 2.86
CA ILE A 291 -17.91 2.73 3.97
C ILE A 291 -18.38 4.14 3.64
N THR A 292 -17.50 5.00 3.12
CA THR A 292 -17.82 6.43 2.97
C THR A 292 -18.59 6.75 1.70
N GLN A 293 -18.45 5.93 0.65
CA GLN A 293 -19.10 6.08 -0.66
C GLN A 293 -19.13 7.52 -1.16
N ARG A 294 -18.01 8.25 -1.00
CA ARG A 294 -17.93 9.70 -1.23
C ARG A 294 -17.99 10.10 -2.68
N TRP A 295 -17.65 9.17 -3.57
CA TRP A 295 -17.81 9.37 -4.99
C TRP A 295 -19.20 8.98 -5.46
N SER A 296 -19.65 9.55 -6.58
CA SER A 296 -20.87 9.12 -7.26
C SER A 296 -20.80 7.64 -7.64
N ASN A 297 -21.95 7.01 -7.83
CA ASN A 297 -22.01 5.62 -8.31
C ASN A 297 -21.27 5.43 -9.63
N GLU A 298 -21.28 6.42 -10.52
CA GLU A 298 -20.53 6.41 -11.77
C GLU A 298 -19.02 6.34 -11.51
N ALA A 299 -18.50 7.22 -10.65
CA ALA A 299 -17.10 7.26 -10.31
C ALA A 299 -16.64 5.98 -9.59
N TYR A 300 -17.47 5.47 -8.67
CA TYR A 300 -17.21 4.21 -7.98
C TYR A 300 -17.15 3.04 -8.96
N SER A 301 -18.09 2.98 -9.91
CA SER A 301 -18.10 1.95 -10.96
C SER A 301 -16.85 2.01 -11.83
N LEU A 302 -16.41 3.22 -12.22
CA LEU A 302 -15.21 3.38 -13.04
C LEU A 302 -13.94 2.89 -12.32
N VAL A 303 -13.81 3.16 -11.03
CA VAL A 303 -12.72 2.60 -10.22
C VAL A 303 -12.82 1.07 -10.16
N CYS A 304 -14.02 0.51 -10.00
CA CYS A 304 -14.21 -0.94 -10.05
C CYS A 304 -13.83 -1.54 -11.42
N GLU A 305 -14.05 -0.81 -12.51
CA GLU A 305 -13.63 -1.22 -13.86
C GLU A 305 -12.11 -1.29 -13.99
N THR A 306 -11.34 -0.39 -13.33
CA THR A 306 -9.87 -0.49 -13.34
C THR A 306 -9.39 -1.77 -12.66
N VAL A 307 -10.00 -2.12 -11.54
CA VAL A 307 -9.71 -3.37 -10.82
C VAL A 307 -10.07 -4.59 -11.67
N LYS A 308 -11.26 -4.57 -12.29
CA LYS A 308 -11.69 -5.64 -13.17
C LYS A 308 -10.74 -5.84 -14.36
N ASN A 309 -10.32 -4.74 -15.02
CA ASN A 309 -9.36 -4.79 -16.12
C ASN A 309 -8.02 -5.45 -15.69
N LEU A 310 -7.53 -5.16 -14.49
CA LEU A 310 -6.32 -5.78 -13.94
C LEU A 310 -6.53 -7.29 -13.70
N VAL A 311 -7.62 -7.66 -13.03
CA VAL A 311 -7.97 -9.06 -12.73
C VAL A 311 -8.16 -9.86 -14.02
N ASP A 312 -8.91 -9.34 -14.98
CA ASP A 312 -9.18 -10.01 -16.26
C ASP A 312 -7.88 -10.19 -17.08
N SER A 313 -6.98 -9.20 -17.05
CA SER A 313 -5.66 -9.30 -17.69
C SER A 313 -4.81 -10.43 -17.09
N LEU A 314 -4.84 -10.57 -15.78
CA LEU A 314 -4.13 -11.65 -15.08
C LEU A 314 -4.78 -13.01 -15.30
N LYS A 315 -6.12 -13.11 -15.28
CA LYS A 315 -6.85 -14.34 -15.61
C LYS A 315 -6.53 -14.82 -17.03
N THR A 316 -6.45 -13.91 -17.98
CA THR A 316 -6.05 -14.23 -19.38
C THR A 316 -4.62 -14.79 -19.44
N SER A 317 -3.72 -14.29 -18.58
CA SER A 317 -2.33 -14.75 -18.56
C SER A 317 -2.08 -15.98 -17.67
N LEU A 318 -3.03 -16.37 -16.82
CA LEU A 318 -2.89 -17.46 -15.85
C LEU A 318 -2.44 -18.81 -16.46
N PRO A 319 -2.97 -19.26 -17.62
CA PRO A 319 -2.52 -20.51 -18.21
C PRO A 319 -1.03 -20.50 -18.59
N ARG A 320 -0.53 -19.35 -19.09
CA ARG A 320 0.90 -19.19 -19.41
C ARG A 320 1.76 -19.30 -18.16
N VAL A 321 1.35 -18.62 -17.07
CA VAL A 321 2.07 -18.62 -15.79
C VAL A 321 2.07 -20.03 -15.19
N LYS A 322 0.94 -20.78 -15.21
CA LYS A 322 0.87 -22.18 -14.78
C LYS A 322 1.87 -23.05 -15.57
N THR A 323 1.92 -22.92 -16.89
CA THR A 323 2.88 -23.66 -17.72
C THR A 323 4.34 -23.35 -17.35
N LEU A 324 4.66 -22.09 -17.02
CA LEU A 324 6.02 -21.72 -16.58
C LEU A 324 6.40 -22.36 -15.24
N ILE A 325 5.43 -22.50 -14.33
CA ILE A 325 5.64 -23.23 -13.06
C ILE A 325 5.82 -24.72 -13.31
N ASP A 326 4.95 -25.34 -14.12
CA ASP A 326 4.99 -26.76 -14.44
C ASP A 326 6.31 -27.16 -15.15
N THR A 327 6.89 -26.24 -15.92
CA THR A 327 8.19 -26.43 -16.60
C THR A 327 9.38 -25.94 -15.77
N GLU A 328 9.19 -25.63 -14.50
CA GLU A 328 10.22 -25.14 -13.56
C GLU A 328 10.99 -23.90 -14.05
N ARG A 329 10.40 -23.12 -14.97
CA ARG A 329 10.96 -21.87 -15.45
C ARG A 329 10.91 -20.78 -14.38
N ILE A 330 9.84 -20.78 -13.56
CA ILE A 330 9.63 -20.00 -12.36
C ILE A 330 9.04 -20.92 -11.27
N ARG A 331 8.97 -20.44 -10.03
CA ARG A 331 8.41 -21.20 -8.91
C ARG A 331 7.21 -20.49 -8.34
N LEU A 332 6.28 -21.24 -7.76
CA LEU A 332 5.15 -20.66 -7.02
C LEU A 332 5.63 -19.73 -5.89
N SER A 333 6.73 -20.09 -5.21
CA SER A 333 7.34 -19.25 -4.16
C SER A 333 7.89 -17.90 -4.67
N ASP A 334 8.10 -17.72 -5.98
CA ASP A 334 8.55 -16.44 -6.53
C ASP A 334 7.45 -15.35 -6.44
N PHE A 335 6.20 -15.76 -6.16
CA PHE A 335 5.06 -14.87 -5.89
C PHE A 335 4.90 -14.54 -4.40
N ASP A 336 5.73 -15.10 -3.51
CA ASP A 336 5.63 -14.81 -2.09
C ASP A 336 6.00 -13.36 -1.79
N HIS A 337 5.19 -12.73 -0.97
CA HIS A 337 5.34 -11.34 -0.56
C HIS A 337 4.74 -11.12 0.82
N LEU A 338 5.13 -10.03 1.48
CA LEU A 338 4.55 -9.65 2.75
C LEU A 338 3.10 -9.16 2.53
N LYS A 339 2.15 -9.95 3.03
CA LYS A 339 0.71 -9.62 2.96
C LYS A 339 0.30 -8.67 4.09
N TYR A 340 -0.81 -7.96 3.90
CA TYR A 340 -1.49 -7.12 4.91
C TYR A 340 -0.63 -5.98 5.47
N ASN A 341 0.26 -5.46 4.67
CA ASN A 341 1.22 -4.43 5.05
C ASN A 341 0.81 -3.01 4.63
N SER A 342 -0.47 -2.76 4.44
CA SER A 342 -1.05 -1.51 3.91
C SER A 342 -0.62 -1.14 2.48
N CYS A 343 0.23 -1.93 1.84
CA CYS A 343 0.69 -1.71 0.47
C CYS A 343 0.12 -2.69 -0.54
N GLU A 344 -0.50 -3.78 -0.11
CA GLU A 344 -1.15 -4.73 -1.01
C GLU A 344 -2.58 -4.28 -1.37
N ILE A 345 -2.74 -3.00 -1.67
CA ILE A 345 -4.02 -2.48 -2.18
C ILE A 345 -4.12 -2.85 -3.65
N ILE A 346 -5.23 -3.40 -4.07
CA ILE A 346 -5.53 -3.51 -5.50
C ILE A 346 -5.92 -2.12 -6.01
N PRO A 347 -5.23 -1.59 -7.02
CA PRO A 347 -5.38 -0.20 -7.45
C PRO A 347 -6.75 0.13 -8.01
#